data_9dda8415c99929715465519f99446698
#
_entry.id   9dda8415c99929715465519f99446698
#
_cell.length_a   1.000
_cell.length_b   1.000
_cell.length_c   1.000
_cell.angle_alpha   90.00
_cell.angle_beta   90.00
_cell.angle_gamma   90.00
#
_symmetry.space_group_name_H-M   'P 1'
#
loop_
_entity.id
_entity.type
_entity.pdbx_description
1 polymer ?
#
loop_
_entity_poly.entity_id
_entity_poly.type
_entity_poly.pdbx_seq_one_letter_code
_entity_poly.pdbx_strand_id
1 'polypeptide(L)'
;MPDRSASPPTRRVVDIVSLLATSGEPISVAGIAERLGIARATATAILAELDTAGWVVRDPARGYGIGPALVGLHAAALPQGVGDLLAGLAARTGYGATFSRIEPDRLTVLDVRHGVDRGVPGIPVGHRIPLQFPAGASVMPWRPANEQNTWLGTATDADRRTAGALLTLVRERGVAVFRPRADDAGMVDLLADLLGAVGSELLRPHLRTRALRQLAALTSRPFTRAELDSDEILPLSYLAAPVFDASGSAAYEVQLGPLRAATTRVERKEFVDATRSAAAELTTTLTSGGRHGKGFPA
;
A
#
# COMPACT_ATOMS: atom_id res chain seq x y z
N MET A 1 -25.49 -24.56 -7.00
CA MET A 1 -26.70 -24.06 -6.33
C MET A 1 -26.72 -22.56 -6.45
N PRO A 2 -27.76 -21.89 -6.92
CA PRO A 2 -27.79 -20.44 -6.97
C PRO A 2 -27.86 -19.91 -5.55
N ASP A 3 -26.91 -19.03 -5.25
CA ASP A 3 -26.75 -18.30 -3.97
C ASP A 3 -28.04 -17.48 -3.72
N ARG A 4 -28.87 -17.91 -2.73
CA ARG A 4 -30.06 -17.19 -2.31
C ARG A 4 -29.65 -16.04 -1.43
N SER A 5 -29.25 -14.90 -2.03
CA SER A 5 -29.14 -13.65 -1.29
C SER A 5 -30.47 -13.31 -0.63
N ALA A 6 -30.48 -13.06 0.68
CA ALA A 6 -31.67 -12.69 1.44
C ALA A 6 -32.29 -11.35 0.99
N SER A 7 -31.54 -10.51 0.26
CA SER A 7 -31.99 -9.23 -0.28
C SER A 7 -31.30 -8.93 -1.62
N PRO A 8 -31.90 -9.34 -2.76
CA PRO A 8 -31.32 -9.09 -4.07
C PRO A 8 -31.02 -7.62 -4.40
N PRO A 9 -31.84 -6.63 -3.98
CA PRO A 9 -31.50 -5.21 -4.19
C PRO A 9 -30.24 -4.79 -3.44
N THR A 10 -30.12 -5.16 -2.16
CA THR A 10 -28.95 -4.84 -1.33
C THR A 10 -27.69 -5.51 -1.88
N ARG A 11 -27.79 -6.74 -2.37
CA ARG A 11 -26.67 -7.44 -3.00
C ARG A 11 -26.12 -6.66 -4.20
N ARG A 12 -27.00 -6.11 -5.05
CA ARG A 12 -26.58 -5.30 -6.20
C ARG A 12 -25.82 -4.04 -5.80
N VAL A 13 -26.22 -3.39 -4.70
CA VAL A 13 -25.49 -2.25 -4.14
C VAL A 13 -24.08 -2.68 -3.73
N VAL A 14 -23.96 -3.76 -2.96
CA VAL A 14 -22.67 -4.31 -2.53
C VAL A 14 -21.81 -4.68 -3.72
N ASP A 15 -22.36 -5.34 -4.74
CA ASP A 15 -21.64 -5.77 -5.94
C ASP A 15 -21.12 -4.56 -6.74
N ILE A 16 -21.90 -3.49 -6.89
CA ILE A 16 -21.47 -2.24 -7.54
C ILE A 16 -20.31 -1.59 -6.77
N VAL A 17 -20.45 -1.41 -5.46
CA VAL A 17 -19.39 -0.82 -4.63
C VAL A 17 -18.13 -1.67 -4.68
N SER A 18 -18.25 -2.99 -4.56
CA SER A 18 -17.12 -3.92 -4.64
C SER A 18 -16.42 -3.87 -6.00
N LEU A 19 -17.19 -3.82 -7.10
CA LEU A 19 -16.64 -3.69 -8.45
C LEU A 19 -15.85 -2.39 -8.60
N LEU A 20 -16.39 -1.25 -8.15
CA LEU A 20 -15.71 0.03 -8.21
C LEU A 20 -14.46 0.07 -7.33
N ALA A 21 -14.53 -0.51 -6.13
CA ALA A 21 -13.39 -0.59 -5.20
C ALA A 21 -12.23 -1.42 -5.75
N THR A 22 -12.51 -2.42 -6.60
CA THR A 22 -11.49 -3.32 -7.15
C THR A 22 -10.99 -2.92 -8.52
N SER A 23 -11.71 -2.06 -9.25
CA SER A 23 -11.38 -1.73 -10.64
C SER A 23 -10.17 -0.82 -10.80
N GLY A 24 -9.88 0.00 -9.80
CA GLY A 24 -8.80 1.01 -9.86
C GLY A 24 -9.02 2.13 -10.88
N GLU A 25 -10.09 2.04 -11.69
CA GLU A 25 -10.46 3.00 -12.73
C GLU A 25 -11.97 3.29 -12.69
N PRO A 26 -12.39 4.51 -13.01
CA PRO A 26 -13.80 4.81 -13.16
C PRO A 26 -14.44 3.95 -14.24
N ILE A 27 -15.61 3.38 -13.93
CA ILE A 27 -16.37 2.51 -14.84
C ILE A 27 -17.65 3.23 -15.27
N SER A 28 -17.96 3.21 -16.56
CA SER A 28 -19.23 3.75 -17.05
C SER A 28 -20.43 2.92 -16.57
N VAL A 29 -21.62 3.55 -16.49
CA VAL A 29 -22.87 2.83 -16.14
C VAL A 29 -23.09 1.58 -17.01
N ALA A 30 -22.79 1.67 -18.30
CA ALA A 30 -22.91 0.55 -19.22
C ALA A 30 -21.93 -0.57 -18.86
N GLY A 31 -20.67 -0.23 -18.56
CA GLY A 31 -19.66 -1.23 -18.15
C GLY A 31 -19.97 -1.88 -16.80
N ILE A 32 -20.57 -1.15 -15.85
CA ILE A 32 -21.05 -1.72 -14.58
C ILE A 32 -22.20 -2.70 -14.82
N ALA A 33 -23.20 -2.27 -15.62
CA ALA A 33 -24.36 -3.09 -15.92
C ALA A 33 -23.96 -4.41 -16.62
N GLU A 34 -23.06 -4.34 -17.59
CA GLU A 34 -22.53 -5.49 -18.31
C GLU A 34 -21.76 -6.46 -17.40
N ARG A 35 -20.80 -5.95 -16.60
CA ARG A 35 -19.96 -6.78 -15.73
C ARG A 35 -20.74 -7.49 -14.62
N LEU A 36 -21.82 -6.86 -14.14
CA LEU A 36 -22.65 -7.41 -13.06
C LEU A 36 -23.91 -8.13 -13.57
N GLY A 37 -24.17 -8.13 -14.87
CA GLY A 37 -25.37 -8.74 -15.45
C GLY A 37 -26.68 -8.13 -14.96
N ILE A 38 -26.72 -6.81 -14.69
CA ILE A 38 -27.91 -6.07 -14.22
C ILE A 38 -28.42 -5.09 -15.26
N ALA A 39 -29.70 -4.77 -15.18
CA ALA A 39 -30.28 -3.77 -16.07
C ALA A 39 -29.61 -2.39 -15.89
N ARG A 40 -29.32 -1.68 -16.99
CA ARG A 40 -28.71 -0.34 -16.96
C ARG A 40 -29.51 0.65 -16.11
N ALA A 41 -30.85 0.58 -16.18
CA ALA A 41 -31.72 1.42 -15.35
C ALA A 41 -31.51 1.17 -13.85
N THR A 42 -31.33 -0.11 -13.44
CA THR A 42 -31.02 -0.48 -12.05
C THR A 42 -29.66 0.05 -11.63
N ALA A 43 -28.64 -0.12 -12.46
CA ALA A 43 -27.31 0.43 -12.17
C ALA A 43 -27.36 1.96 -12.04
N THR A 44 -28.10 2.65 -12.93
CA THR A 44 -28.24 4.12 -12.87
C THR A 44 -28.92 4.56 -11.58
N ALA A 45 -30.00 3.92 -11.17
CA ALA A 45 -30.72 4.28 -9.93
C ALA A 45 -29.83 4.07 -8.69
N ILE A 46 -29.13 2.94 -8.59
CA ILE A 46 -28.23 2.66 -7.46
C ILE A 46 -27.07 3.66 -7.44
N LEU A 47 -26.44 3.96 -8.58
CA LEU A 47 -25.33 4.91 -8.65
C LEU A 47 -25.76 6.34 -8.30
N ALA A 48 -26.98 6.76 -8.62
CA ALA A 48 -27.51 8.04 -8.22
C ALA A 48 -27.65 8.19 -6.70
N GLU A 49 -28.14 7.14 -6.01
CA GLU A 49 -28.22 7.12 -4.56
C GLU A 49 -26.83 7.10 -3.91
N LEU A 50 -25.91 6.31 -4.45
CA LEU A 50 -24.53 6.24 -3.96
C LEU A 50 -23.76 7.55 -4.18
N ASP A 51 -24.01 8.26 -5.28
CA ASP A 51 -23.42 9.56 -5.58
C ASP A 51 -23.98 10.64 -4.62
N THR A 52 -25.29 10.63 -4.38
CA THR A 52 -25.94 11.51 -3.39
C THR A 52 -25.38 11.29 -1.98
N ALA A 53 -25.09 10.04 -1.62
CA ALA A 53 -24.47 9.68 -0.34
C ALA A 53 -22.94 9.95 -0.31
N GLY A 54 -22.32 10.37 -1.41
CA GLY A 54 -20.87 10.58 -1.53
C GLY A 54 -20.06 9.28 -1.51
N TRP A 55 -20.69 8.11 -1.68
CA TRP A 55 -20.03 6.81 -1.71
C TRP A 55 -19.37 6.52 -3.05
N VAL A 56 -19.88 7.10 -4.11
CA VAL A 56 -19.25 7.11 -5.43
C VAL A 56 -19.13 8.55 -5.90
N VAL A 57 -18.27 8.77 -6.88
CA VAL A 57 -18.10 10.06 -7.54
C VAL A 57 -18.07 9.84 -9.03
N ARG A 58 -18.73 10.72 -9.77
CA ARG A 58 -18.74 10.69 -11.23
C ARG A 58 -17.63 11.57 -11.78
N ASP A 59 -16.76 10.99 -12.60
CA ASP A 59 -15.70 11.74 -13.27
C ASP A 59 -16.23 12.54 -14.49
N PRO A 60 -15.44 13.51 -15.01
CA PRO A 60 -15.82 14.27 -16.20
C PRO A 60 -16.03 13.42 -17.46
N ALA A 61 -15.40 12.23 -17.56
CA ALA A 61 -15.55 11.27 -18.65
C ALA A 61 -16.77 10.34 -18.47
N ARG A 62 -17.65 10.65 -17.50
CA ARG A 62 -18.87 9.92 -17.16
C ARG A 62 -18.65 8.53 -16.60
N GLY A 63 -17.47 8.22 -16.08
CA GLY A 63 -17.18 7.05 -15.27
C GLY A 63 -17.56 7.28 -13.80
N TYR A 64 -17.78 6.18 -13.04
CA TYR A 64 -18.00 6.21 -11.60
C TYR A 64 -16.81 5.54 -10.90
N GLY A 65 -16.32 6.19 -9.84
CA GLY A 65 -15.29 5.66 -8.94
C GLY A 65 -15.75 5.73 -7.48
N ILE A 66 -14.92 5.23 -6.56
CA ILE A 66 -15.20 5.32 -5.11
C ILE A 66 -15.15 6.77 -4.66
N GLY A 67 -16.16 7.19 -3.92
CA GLY A 67 -16.34 8.54 -3.43
C GLY A 67 -15.71 8.80 -2.05
N PRO A 68 -15.57 10.09 -1.68
CA PRO A 68 -14.87 10.51 -0.47
C PRO A 68 -15.50 10.00 0.83
N ALA A 69 -16.81 9.76 0.87
CA ALA A 69 -17.48 9.26 2.07
C ALA A 69 -17.01 7.83 2.44
N LEU A 70 -16.78 6.96 1.46
CA LEU A 70 -16.22 5.61 1.70
C LEU A 70 -14.75 5.66 2.10
N VAL A 71 -13.98 6.58 1.54
CA VAL A 71 -12.59 6.83 1.94
C VAL A 71 -12.54 7.31 3.39
N GLY A 72 -13.44 8.21 3.79
CA GLY A 72 -13.58 8.69 5.16
C GLY A 72 -13.96 7.59 6.16
N LEU A 73 -14.88 6.69 5.79
CA LEU A 73 -15.22 5.51 6.60
C LEU A 73 -14.04 4.55 6.78
N HIS A 74 -13.20 4.40 5.76
CA HIS A 74 -12.00 3.58 5.85
C HIS A 74 -10.97 4.20 6.81
N ALA A 75 -10.75 5.51 6.75
CA ALA A 75 -9.88 6.23 7.67
C ALA A 75 -10.39 6.14 9.13
N ALA A 76 -11.71 6.19 9.34
CA ALA A 76 -12.33 5.98 10.65
C ALA A 76 -12.22 4.54 11.18
N ALA A 77 -11.96 3.56 10.30
CA ALA A 77 -11.76 2.16 10.69
C ALA A 77 -10.33 1.85 11.15
N LEU A 78 -9.38 2.78 10.96
CA LEU A 78 -8.03 2.63 11.51
C LEU A 78 -8.04 2.88 13.02
N PRO A 79 -7.23 2.15 13.80
CA PRO A 79 -7.05 2.46 15.21
C PRO A 79 -6.62 3.91 15.40
N GLN A 80 -7.19 4.54 16.43
CA GLN A 80 -6.89 5.95 16.75
C GLN A 80 -5.39 6.15 16.93
N GLY A 81 -4.84 7.21 16.35
CA GLY A 81 -3.42 7.56 16.41
C GLY A 81 -2.55 7.02 15.27
N VAL A 82 -3.00 6.01 14.51
CA VAL A 82 -2.21 5.49 13.35
C VAL A 82 -1.94 6.58 12.33
N GLY A 83 -2.94 7.37 11.98
CA GLY A 83 -2.81 8.46 11.03
C GLY A 83 -1.83 9.54 11.49
N ASP A 84 -1.83 9.88 12.78
CA ASP A 84 -0.93 10.89 13.36
C ASP A 84 0.51 10.39 13.39
N LEU A 85 0.74 9.13 13.75
CA LEU A 85 2.07 8.51 13.74
C LEU A 85 2.64 8.47 12.32
N LEU A 86 1.83 8.12 11.33
CA LEU A 86 2.23 8.10 9.92
C LEU A 86 2.53 9.52 9.42
N ALA A 87 1.70 10.50 9.78
CA ALA A 87 1.93 11.91 9.47
C ALA A 87 3.21 12.43 10.13
N GLY A 88 3.48 12.04 11.39
CA GLY A 88 4.71 12.34 12.09
C GLY A 88 5.96 11.76 11.40
N LEU A 89 5.89 10.52 10.91
CA LEU A 89 6.98 9.93 10.12
C LEU A 89 7.23 10.73 8.84
N ALA A 90 6.18 11.05 8.08
CA ALA A 90 6.29 11.82 6.85
C ALA A 90 6.85 13.23 7.09
N ALA A 91 6.39 13.90 8.15
CA ALA A 91 6.85 15.25 8.50
C ALA A 91 8.32 15.27 8.95
N ARG A 92 8.76 14.31 9.77
CA ARG A 92 10.15 14.22 10.24
C ARG A 92 11.16 13.90 9.12
N THR A 93 10.74 13.09 8.16
CA THR A 93 11.63 12.64 7.08
C THR A 93 11.52 13.48 5.81
N GLY A 94 10.44 14.25 5.63
CA GLY A 94 10.13 14.97 4.40
C GLY A 94 9.53 14.09 3.30
N TYR A 95 9.42 12.76 3.51
CA TYR A 95 9.03 11.79 2.47
C TYR A 95 7.71 11.11 2.76
N GLY A 96 7.09 10.57 1.70
CA GLY A 96 5.81 9.88 1.80
C GLY A 96 5.91 8.58 2.60
N ALA A 97 4.89 8.32 3.42
CA ALA A 97 4.76 7.12 4.23
C ALA A 97 3.43 6.41 3.96
N THR A 98 3.43 5.08 3.98
CA THR A 98 2.23 4.26 3.84
C THR A 98 2.10 3.29 4.99
N PHE A 99 0.87 2.97 5.34
CA PHE A 99 0.54 1.90 6.29
C PHE A 99 -0.34 0.88 5.59
N SER A 100 0.05 -0.40 5.65
CA SER A 100 -0.59 -1.47 4.90
C SER A 100 -0.88 -2.69 5.77
N ARG A 101 -1.99 -3.38 5.47
CA ARG A 101 -2.32 -4.69 6.05
C ARG A 101 -1.77 -5.79 5.16
N ILE A 102 -1.21 -6.83 5.78
CA ILE A 102 -0.73 -8.01 5.10
C ILE A 102 -1.72 -9.16 5.30
N GLU A 103 -2.36 -9.55 4.22
CA GLU A 103 -3.27 -10.71 4.12
C GLU A 103 -2.50 -11.90 3.50
N PRO A 104 -3.05 -13.13 3.49
CA PRO A 104 -2.30 -14.29 3.00
C PRO A 104 -1.86 -14.21 1.53
N ASP A 105 -2.60 -13.51 0.68
CA ASP A 105 -2.38 -13.41 -0.77
C ASP A 105 -2.08 -12.00 -1.26
N ARG A 106 -2.20 -10.99 -0.39
CA ARG A 106 -2.10 -9.57 -0.79
C ARG A 106 -1.66 -8.66 0.35
N LEU A 107 -1.21 -7.50 -0.07
CA LEU A 107 -1.01 -6.33 0.77
C LEU A 107 -2.09 -5.30 0.41
N THR A 108 -2.78 -4.75 1.40
CA THR A 108 -3.80 -3.70 1.20
C THR A 108 -3.35 -2.41 1.88
N VAL A 109 -3.24 -1.34 1.11
CA VAL A 109 -2.87 0.00 1.63
C VAL A 109 -4.02 0.58 2.44
N LEU A 110 -3.77 0.90 3.71
CA LEU A 110 -4.77 1.40 4.65
C LEU A 110 -4.68 2.92 4.86
N ASP A 111 -3.49 3.49 4.85
CA ASP A 111 -3.29 4.93 4.96
C ASP A 111 -2.05 5.38 4.20
N VAL A 112 -2.07 6.63 3.73
CA VAL A 112 -0.98 7.26 2.97
C VAL A 112 -0.81 8.68 3.48
N ARG A 113 0.41 9.07 3.82
CA ARG A 113 0.78 10.45 4.14
C ARG A 113 1.86 10.91 3.17
N HIS A 114 1.67 12.10 2.62
CA HIS A 114 2.62 12.69 1.70
C HIS A 114 3.67 13.49 2.48
N GLY A 115 4.91 13.41 2.03
CA GLY A 115 5.97 14.28 2.52
C GLY A 115 5.96 15.63 1.81
N VAL A 116 6.69 16.61 2.36
CA VAL A 116 6.79 17.98 1.81
C VAL A 116 7.83 18.10 0.69
N ASP A 117 8.86 17.25 0.69
CA ASP A 117 10.03 17.41 -0.18
C ASP A 117 9.89 16.72 -1.54
N ARG A 118 9.08 15.67 -1.64
CA ARG A 118 8.73 15.04 -2.93
C ARG A 118 7.33 14.43 -2.87
N GLY A 119 6.53 14.75 -3.86
CA GLY A 119 5.30 14.04 -4.15
C GLY A 119 5.61 12.65 -4.69
N VAL A 120 5.94 11.68 -3.81
CA VAL A 120 5.93 10.29 -4.24
C VAL A 120 4.52 10.00 -4.71
N PRO A 121 4.31 9.48 -5.93
CA PRO A 121 2.99 9.06 -6.37
C PRO A 121 2.53 7.97 -5.43
N GLY A 122 1.74 8.39 -4.43
CA GLY A 122 1.24 7.49 -3.41
C GLY A 122 0.41 6.40 -4.07
N ILE A 123 0.64 5.19 -3.67
CA ILE A 123 -0.28 4.09 -3.94
C ILE A 123 -1.59 4.46 -3.22
N PRO A 124 -2.73 4.55 -3.89
CA PRO A 124 -3.95 5.03 -3.25
C PRO A 124 -4.39 4.11 -2.12
N VAL A 125 -5.05 4.69 -1.11
CA VAL A 125 -5.72 3.93 -0.05
C VAL A 125 -6.70 2.94 -0.69
N GLY A 126 -6.76 1.72 -0.15
CA GLY A 126 -7.55 0.62 -0.69
C GLY A 126 -6.87 -0.15 -1.82
N HIS A 127 -5.71 0.29 -2.32
CA HIS A 127 -4.98 -0.44 -3.35
C HIS A 127 -4.49 -1.79 -2.81
N ARG A 128 -4.67 -2.82 -3.63
CA ARG A 128 -4.29 -4.20 -3.32
C ARG A 128 -3.12 -4.63 -4.19
N ILE A 129 -2.06 -5.06 -3.56
CA ILE A 129 -0.84 -5.54 -4.21
C ILE A 129 -0.72 -7.03 -3.93
N PRO A 130 -0.54 -7.90 -4.93
CA PRO A 130 -0.27 -9.32 -4.69
C PRO A 130 0.92 -9.52 -3.77
N LEU A 131 0.81 -10.45 -2.81
CA LEU A 131 1.87 -10.76 -1.87
C LEU A 131 2.92 -11.68 -2.56
N GLN A 132 3.70 -11.07 -3.42
CA GLN A 132 4.77 -11.69 -4.19
C GLN A 132 6.07 -10.93 -3.95
N PHE A 133 7.21 -11.63 -4.02
CA PHE A 133 8.52 -10.98 -3.88
C PHE A 133 8.63 -9.73 -4.77
N PRO A 134 9.04 -8.56 -4.22
CA PRO A 134 9.47 -8.30 -2.85
C PRO A 134 8.39 -7.73 -1.92
N ALA A 135 7.12 -7.61 -2.36
CA ALA A 135 6.04 -7.08 -1.53
C ALA A 135 5.85 -7.94 -0.25
N GLY A 136 5.73 -7.29 0.90
CA GLY A 136 5.59 -7.95 2.19
C GLY A 136 6.90 -8.51 2.78
N ALA A 137 8.06 -8.23 2.19
CA ALA A 137 9.36 -8.70 2.68
C ALA A 137 9.60 -8.36 4.16
N SER A 138 9.08 -7.24 4.62
CA SER A 138 9.21 -6.78 6.01
C SER A 138 8.57 -7.71 7.03
N VAL A 139 7.50 -8.44 6.65
CA VAL A 139 6.73 -9.30 7.56
C VAL A 139 7.03 -10.79 7.39
N MET A 140 7.54 -11.20 6.23
CA MET A 140 7.80 -12.60 5.90
C MET A 140 8.67 -13.34 6.94
N PRO A 141 9.72 -12.76 7.55
CA PRO A 141 10.51 -13.44 8.57
C PRO A 141 9.72 -13.94 9.79
N TRP A 142 8.53 -13.38 10.04
CA TRP A 142 7.65 -13.76 11.16
C TRP A 142 6.47 -14.64 10.74
N ARG A 143 6.38 -14.99 9.44
CA ARG A 143 5.36 -15.90 8.93
C ARG A 143 5.80 -17.36 9.04
N PRO A 144 4.86 -18.32 9.04
CA PRO A 144 5.19 -19.76 8.99
C PRO A 144 6.07 -20.12 7.79
N ALA A 145 6.89 -21.15 7.94
CA ALA A 145 7.86 -21.57 6.92
C ALA A 145 7.21 -21.90 5.55
N ASN A 146 6.01 -22.49 5.56
CA ASN A 146 5.26 -22.76 4.33
C ASN A 146 4.87 -21.49 3.57
N GLU A 147 4.47 -20.41 4.27
CA GLU A 147 4.18 -19.11 3.67
C GLU A 147 5.45 -18.47 3.13
N GLN A 148 6.55 -18.50 3.90
CA GLN A 148 7.85 -18.01 3.44
C GLN A 148 8.29 -18.73 2.16
N ASN A 149 8.19 -20.05 2.11
CA ASN A 149 8.58 -20.84 0.94
C ASN A 149 7.72 -20.52 -0.28
N THR A 150 6.40 -20.37 -0.10
CA THR A 150 5.50 -19.97 -1.16
C THR A 150 5.88 -18.58 -1.70
N TRP A 151 6.13 -17.62 -0.82
CA TRP A 151 6.53 -16.26 -1.19
C TRP A 151 7.91 -16.24 -1.88
N LEU A 152 8.91 -16.98 -1.37
CA LEU A 152 10.22 -17.14 -2.01
C LEU A 152 10.09 -17.78 -3.38
N GLY A 153 9.14 -18.67 -3.59
CA GLY A 153 8.82 -19.28 -4.88
C GLY A 153 8.32 -18.30 -5.93
N THR A 154 7.85 -17.11 -5.53
CA THR A 154 7.42 -16.05 -6.47
C THR A 154 8.59 -15.21 -6.98
N ALA A 155 9.78 -15.30 -6.36
CA ALA A 155 10.98 -14.62 -6.81
C ALA A 155 11.50 -15.26 -8.10
N THR A 156 12.05 -14.44 -9.00
CA THR A 156 12.75 -14.95 -10.19
C THR A 156 13.98 -15.77 -9.77
N ASP A 157 14.47 -16.63 -10.65
CA ASP A 157 15.67 -17.44 -10.35
C ASP A 157 16.89 -16.56 -10.03
N ALA A 158 16.98 -15.38 -10.67
CA ALA A 158 18.02 -14.39 -10.38
C ALA A 158 17.89 -13.79 -8.95
N ASP A 159 16.67 -13.60 -8.48
CA ASP A 159 16.38 -12.95 -7.20
C ASP A 159 16.29 -13.93 -6.01
N ARG A 160 16.17 -15.24 -6.26
CA ARG A 160 15.90 -16.25 -5.21
C ARG A 160 16.94 -16.27 -4.09
N ARG A 161 18.24 -16.20 -4.44
CA ARG A 161 19.32 -16.13 -3.44
C ARG A 161 19.25 -14.85 -2.62
N THR A 162 18.97 -13.74 -3.28
CA THR A 162 18.82 -12.41 -2.67
C THR A 162 17.59 -12.37 -1.76
N ALA A 163 16.48 -13.02 -2.16
CA ALA A 163 15.27 -13.12 -1.36
C ALA A 163 15.50 -13.83 -0.01
N GLY A 164 16.21 -14.96 -0.01
CA GLY A 164 16.56 -15.67 1.23
C GLY A 164 17.46 -14.84 2.16
N ALA A 165 18.48 -14.19 1.60
CA ALA A 165 19.37 -13.30 2.37
C ALA A 165 18.62 -12.08 2.92
N LEU A 166 17.62 -11.54 2.17
CA LEU A 166 16.76 -10.45 2.62
C LEU A 166 15.97 -10.83 3.87
N LEU A 167 15.36 -12.03 3.92
CA LEU A 167 14.62 -12.47 5.10
C LEU A 167 15.50 -12.52 6.36
N THR A 168 16.73 -13.00 6.23
CA THR A 168 17.71 -13.02 7.33
C THR A 168 18.05 -11.59 7.78
N LEU A 169 18.34 -10.70 6.83
CA LEU A 169 18.65 -9.29 7.12
C LEU A 169 17.49 -8.58 7.81
N VAL A 170 16.27 -8.78 7.31
CA VAL A 170 15.05 -8.19 7.91
C VAL A 170 14.82 -8.72 9.32
N ARG A 171 15.04 -10.02 9.57
CA ARG A 171 14.92 -10.59 10.92
C ARG A 171 15.88 -9.95 11.91
N GLU A 172 17.08 -9.62 11.48
CA GLU A 172 18.12 -9.03 12.31
C GLU A 172 17.97 -7.51 12.47
N ARG A 173 17.63 -6.81 11.40
CA ARG A 173 17.58 -5.34 11.38
C ARG A 173 16.21 -4.75 11.64
N GLY A 174 15.13 -5.55 11.56
CA GLY A 174 13.75 -5.11 11.73
C GLY A 174 13.23 -4.24 10.58
N VAL A 175 13.91 -4.23 9.43
CA VAL A 175 13.53 -3.41 8.29
C VAL A 175 14.04 -4.03 6.98
N ALA A 176 13.21 -4.01 5.95
CA ALA A 176 13.59 -4.28 4.57
C ALA A 176 13.96 -2.96 3.89
N VAL A 177 15.07 -2.90 3.18
CA VAL A 177 15.56 -1.70 2.49
C VAL A 177 15.77 -2.02 1.03
N PHE A 178 15.29 -1.14 0.14
CA PHE A 178 15.31 -1.35 -1.29
C PHE A 178 15.94 -0.17 -2.03
N ARG A 179 16.52 -0.47 -3.19
CA ARG A 179 17.14 0.50 -4.07
C ARG A 179 16.81 0.23 -5.54
N PRO A 180 16.99 1.21 -6.44
CA PRO A 180 16.97 0.94 -7.87
C PRO A 180 18.07 -0.03 -8.27
N ARG A 181 17.92 -0.69 -9.40
CA ARG A 181 19.02 -1.36 -10.08
C ARG A 181 20.01 -0.30 -10.56
N ALA A 182 21.30 -0.64 -10.62
CA ALA A 182 22.35 0.35 -10.89
C ALA A 182 22.12 1.12 -12.21
N ASP A 183 21.63 0.41 -13.22
CA ASP A 183 21.38 0.97 -14.57
C ASP A 183 20.11 1.84 -14.65
N ASP A 184 19.25 1.78 -13.63
CA ASP A 184 17.92 2.42 -13.63
C ASP A 184 17.85 3.67 -12.76
N ALA A 185 18.91 4.02 -12.01
CA ALA A 185 18.89 5.09 -11.02
C ALA A 185 18.47 6.45 -11.62
N GLY A 186 19.01 6.82 -12.80
CA GLY A 186 18.65 8.05 -13.49
C GLY A 186 17.22 8.05 -14.04
N MET A 187 16.72 6.90 -14.47
CA MET A 187 15.33 6.75 -14.94
C MET A 187 14.34 6.85 -13.77
N VAL A 188 14.70 6.37 -12.60
CA VAL A 188 13.87 6.46 -11.38
C VAL A 188 13.70 7.91 -10.96
N ASP A 189 14.76 8.71 -10.97
CA ASP A 189 14.68 10.15 -10.66
C ASP A 189 13.78 10.89 -11.66
N LEU A 190 13.97 10.63 -12.96
CA LEU A 190 13.15 11.23 -14.01
C LEU A 190 11.67 10.85 -13.86
N LEU A 191 11.36 9.57 -13.57
CA LEU A 191 9.99 9.11 -13.35
C LEU A 191 9.38 9.71 -12.08
N ALA A 192 10.17 9.84 -11.01
CA ALA A 192 9.72 10.44 -9.76
C ALA A 192 9.40 11.94 -9.96
N ASP A 193 10.26 12.66 -10.64
CA ASP A 193 10.06 14.08 -10.95
C ASP A 193 8.84 14.28 -11.86
N LEU A 194 8.67 13.43 -12.86
CA LEU A 194 7.54 13.49 -13.80
C LEU A 194 6.21 13.19 -13.09
N LEU A 195 6.17 12.19 -12.23
CA LEU A 195 4.99 11.85 -11.42
C LEU A 195 4.70 12.91 -10.36
N GLY A 196 5.73 13.57 -9.81
CA GLY A 196 5.59 14.70 -8.89
C GLY A 196 5.07 15.97 -9.60
N ALA A 197 5.59 16.27 -10.78
CA ALA A 197 5.24 17.47 -11.55
C ALA A 197 3.82 17.40 -12.17
N VAL A 198 3.40 16.20 -12.62
CA VAL A 198 2.09 16.01 -13.30
C VAL A 198 0.92 15.96 -12.32
N GLY A 199 1.17 15.83 -11.03
CA GLY A 199 0.12 15.66 -10.01
C GLY A 199 -0.68 14.36 -10.18
N SER A 200 -1.09 13.79 -9.07
CA SER A 200 -1.81 12.49 -9.09
C SER A 200 -3.18 12.53 -9.78
N GLU A 201 -3.74 13.71 -9.96
CA GLU A 201 -5.08 13.93 -10.53
C GLU A 201 -5.10 14.06 -12.07
N LEU A 202 -3.95 14.39 -12.68
CA LEU A 202 -3.87 14.65 -14.13
C LEU A 202 -3.56 13.38 -14.95
N LEU A 203 -3.05 12.32 -14.33
CA LEU A 203 -2.81 11.05 -15.01
C LEU A 203 -4.10 10.21 -15.08
N ARG A 204 -4.43 9.73 -16.28
CA ARG A 204 -5.49 8.73 -16.42
C ARG A 204 -5.17 7.51 -15.55
N PRO A 205 -6.16 6.96 -14.80
CA PRO A 205 -5.92 5.88 -13.83
C PRO A 205 -5.09 4.71 -14.34
N HIS A 206 -5.32 4.26 -15.58
CA HIS A 206 -4.56 3.15 -16.19
C HIS A 206 -3.08 3.50 -16.44
N LEU A 207 -2.77 4.74 -16.83
CA LEU A 207 -1.39 5.21 -17.00
C LEU A 207 -0.70 5.31 -15.66
N ARG A 208 -1.39 5.78 -14.62
CA ARG A 208 -0.89 5.82 -13.24
C ARG A 208 -0.56 4.41 -12.73
N THR A 209 -1.49 3.46 -12.86
CA THR A 209 -1.26 2.06 -12.44
C THR A 209 -0.10 1.42 -13.20
N ARG A 210 0.05 1.72 -14.49
CA ARG A 210 1.17 1.24 -15.29
C ARG A 210 2.49 1.87 -14.85
N ALA A 211 2.51 3.19 -14.62
CA ALA A 211 3.69 3.91 -14.15
C ALA A 211 4.14 3.41 -12.77
N LEU A 212 3.20 3.23 -11.82
CA LEU A 212 3.49 2.67 -10.48
C LEU A 212 4.06 1.25 -10.57
N ARG A 213 3.53 0.39 -11.45
CA ARG A 213 4.08 -0.96 -11.65
C ARG A 213 5.50 -0.92 -12.23
N GLN A 214 5.76 -0.06 -13.19
CA GLN A 214 7.10 0.13 -13.76
C GLN A 214 8.07 0.66 -12.71
N LEU A 215 7.66 1.67 -11.95
CA LEU A 215 8.45 2.22 -10.86
C LEU A 215 8.79 1.13 -9.82
N ALA A 216 7.80 0.34 -9.39
CA ALA A 216 8.01 -0.76 -8.46
C ALA A 216 9.02 -1.79 -9.00
N ALA A 217 8.94 -2.15 -10.27
CA ALA A 217 9.88 -3.09 -10.90
C ALA A 217 11.32 -2.55 -10.93
N LEU A 218 11.49 -1.23 -11.12
CA LEU A 218 12.80 -0.58 -11.17
C LEU A 218 13.40 -0.33 -9.78
N THR A 219 12.57 -0.15 -8.75
CA THR A 219 12.97 0.35 -7.42
C THR A 219 13.11 -0.73 -6.36
N SER A 220 12.87 -2.00 -6.67
CA SER A 220 12.69 -3.06 -5.66
C SER A 220 13.87 -4.04 -5.54
N ARG A 221 15.10 -3.62 -5.83
CA ARG A 221 16.28 -4.44 -5.53
C ARG A 221 16.58 -4.35 -4.02
N PRO A 222 16.63 -5.46 -3.28
CA PRO A 222 17.00 -5.42 -1.87
C PRO A 222 18.45 -4.97 -1.66
N PHE A 223 18.69 -4.19 -0.61
CA PHE A 223 20.04 -3.97 -0.09
C PHE A 223 20.59 -5.25 0.50
N THR A 224 21.86 -5.50 0.26
CA THR A 224 22.65 -6.47 1.03
C THR A 224 23.13 -5.83 2.33
N ARG A 225 23.56 -6.69 3.29
CA ARG A 225 24.19 -6.19 4.53
C ARG A 225 25.41 -5.31 4.24
N ALA A 226 26.29 -5.74 3.35
CA ALA A 226 27.50 -4.99 3.00
C ALA A 226 27.16 -3.61 2.41
N GLU A 227 26.19 -3.53 1.51
CA GLU A 227 25.73 -2.26 0.92
C GLU A 227 25.08 -1.34 1.96
N LEU A 228 24.31 -1.90 2.89
CA LEU A 228 23.64 -1.11 3.92
C LEU A 228 24.62 -0.47 4.90
N ASP A 229 25.70 -1.21 5.22
CA ASP A 229 26.73 -0.79 6.17
C ASP A 229 27.94 -0.07 5.50
N SER A 230 27.96 0.01 4.15
CA SER A 230 29.06 0.66 3.41
C SER A 230 29.00 2.19 3.49
N ASP A 231 30.15 2.84 3.35
CA ASP A 231 30.26 4.30 3.24
C ASP A 231 30.01 4.81 1.81
N GLU A 232 29.76 3.91 0.85
CA GLU A 232 29.43 4.26 -0.51
C GLU A 232 28.14 5.08 -0.58
N ILE A 233 28.11 6.06 -1.47
CA ILE A 233 26.89 6.79 -1.80
C ILE A 233 26.05 5.90 -2.73
N LEU A 234 24.88 5.48 -2.25
CA LEU A 234 24.00 4.55 -2.96
C LEU A 234 22.59 5.11 -3.11
N PRO A 235 21.89 4.78 -4.19
CA PRO A 235 20.48 5.14 -4.34
C PRO A 235 19.63 4.39 -3.31
N LEU A 236 18.54 5.01 -2.86
CA LEU A 236 17.58 4.46 -1.92
C LEU A 236 16.17 4.67 -2.43
N SER A 237 15.40 3.60 -2.58
CA SER A 237 14.02 3.67 -3.07
C SER A 237 13.02 3.78 -1.93
N TYR A 238 12.91 2.74 -1.14
CA TYR A 238 11.97 2.68 -0.02
C TYR A 238 12.46 1.71 1.06
N LEU A 239 11.88 1.89 2.25
CA LEU A 239 12.08 1.02 3.39
C LEU A 239 10.72 0.52 3.87
N ALA A 240 10.67 -0.70 4.40
CA ALA A 240 9.47 -1.25 5.00
C ALA A 240 9.80 -1.96 6.30
N ALA A 241 9.05 -1.69 7.38
CA ALA A 241 9.21 -2.32 8.67
C ALA A 241 7.93 -3.03 9.12
N PRO A 242 8.01 -4.18 9.81
CA PRO A 242 6.86 -4.92 10.28
C PRO A 242 6.19 -4.21 11.44
N VAL A 243 4.87 -4.26 11.46
CA VAL A 243 4.04 -3.78 12.58
C VAL A 243 3.20 -4.95 13.08
N PHE A 244 3.23 -5.18 14.39
CA PHE A 244 2.61 -6.33 15.01
C PHE A 244 1.24 -5.97 15.58
N ASP A 245 0.30 -6.90 15.46
CA ASP A 245 -1.03 -6.78 16.06
C ASP A 245 -1.05 -7.25 17.53
N ALA A 246 -2.22 -7.17 18.16
CA ALA A 246 -2.41 -7.59 19.55
C ALA A 246 -2.17 -9.09 19.80
N SER A 247 -2.14 -9.92 18.77
CA SER A 247 -1.79 -11.35 18.87
C SER A 247 -0.28 -11.59 18.78
N GLY A 248 0.54 -10.55 18.51
CA GLY A 248 1.96 -10.64 18.24
C GLY A 248 2.28 -11.09 16.80
N SER A 249 1.29 -11.12 15.91
CA SER A 249 1.50 -11.43 14.50
C SER A 249 1.95 -10.20 13.73
N ALA A 250 2.92 -10.35 12.82
CA ALA A 250 3.32 -9.31 11.89
C ALA A 250 2.24 -9.16 10.80
N ALA A 251 1.14 -8.47 11.15
CA ALA A 251 -0.06 -8.34 10.34
C ALA A 251 -0.07 -7.06 9.47
N TYR A 252 0.84 -6.13 9.74
CA TYR A 252 0.92 -4.86 9.01
C TYR A 252 2.37 -4.51 8.69
N GLU A 253 2.54 -3.56 7.79
CA GLU A 253 3.82 -2.90 7.56
C GLU A 253 3.65 -1.39 7.44
N VAL A 254 4.67 -0.64 7.88
CA VAL A 254 4.86 0.77 7.57
C VAL A 254 5.98 0.88 6.54
N GLN A 255 5.76 1.69 5.52
CA GLN A 255 6.73 1.94 4.47
C GLN A 255 7.06 3.44 4.40
N LEU A 256 8.33 3.77 4.24
CA LEU A 256 8.84 5.10 3.94
C LEU A 256 9.45 5.09 2.53
N GLY A 257 9.09 6.05 1.70
CA GLY A 257 9.53 6.12 0.29
C GLY A 257 10.36 7.37 0.00
N PRO A 258 11.66 7.44 0.40
CA PRO A 258 12.49 8.61 0.11
C PRO A 258 12.80 8.77 -1.38
N LEU A 259 12.90 7.69 -2.13
CA LEU A 259 13.22 7.66 -3.56
C LEU A 259 14.35 8.65 -3.93
N ARG A 260 15.53 8.40 -3.37
CA ARG A 260 16.74 9.23 -3.53
C ARG A 260 17.72 8.55 -4.48
N ALA A 261 18.25 9.31 -5.46
CA ALA A 261 19.33 8.83 -6.36
C ALA A 261 20.65 8.62 -5.63
N ALA A 262 20.88 9.36 -4.54
CA ALA A 262 22.11 9.30 -3.77
C ALA A 262 21.79 9.45 -2.28
N THR A 263 22.28 8.52 -1.46
CA THR A 263 22.21 8.60 0.01
C THR A 263 23.53 8.17 0.61
N THR A 264 23.99 8.93 1.59
CA THR A 264 25.14 8.59 2.43
C THR A 264 24.74 7.49 3.43
N ARG A 265 25.72 6.84 4.06
CA ARG A 265 25.48 5.89 5.14
C ARG A 265 24.70 6.50 6.30
N VAL A 266 24.99 7.76 6.65
CA VAL A 266 24.32 8.48 7.74
C VAL A 266 22.84 8.67 7.42
N GLU A 267 22.51 9.18 6.24
CA GLU A 267 21.13 9.36 5.80
C GLU A 267 20.38 8.02 5.74
N ARG A 268 21.01 6.95 5.23
CA ARG A 268 20.40 5.60 5.22
C ARG A 268 20.05 5.13 6.63
N LYS A 269 20.99 5.36 7.58
CA LYS A 269 20.77 5.02 8.99
C LYS A 269 19.61 5.81 9.59
N GLU A 270 19.52 7.10 9.33
CA GLU A 270 18.44 7.97 9.80
C GLU A 270 17.06 7.47 9.27
N PHE A 271 16.96 7.12 8.00
CA PHE A 271 15.73 6.57 7.43
C PHE A 271 15.37 5.20 8.04
N VAL A 272 16.35 4.33 8.25
CA VAL A 272 16.16 3.04 8.92
C VAL A 272 15.63 3.24 10.34
N ASP A 273 16.29 4.11 11.13
CA ASP A 273 15.91 4.36 12.51
C ASP A 273 14.51 5.02 12.60
N ALA A 274 14.21 5.98 11.73
CA ALA A 274 12.89 6.62 11.67
C ALA A 274 11.77 5.62 11.33
N THR A 275 12.00 4.75 10.35
CA THR A 275 11.01 3.74 9.92
C THR A 275 10.78 2.70 11.03
N ARG A 276 11.83 2.23 11.69
CA ARG A 276 11.74 1.28 12.82
C ARG A 276 11.04 1.88 14.03
N SER A 277 11.36 3.15 14.37
CA SER A 277 10.69 3.86 15.47
C SER A 277 9.19 3.95 15.21
N ALA A 278 8.79 4.40 14.02
CA ALA A 278 7.40 4.47 13.64
C ALA A 278 6.70 3.10 13.69
N ALA A 279 7.36 2.03 13.25
CA ALA A 279 6.82 0.67 13.34
C ALA A 279 6.61 0.21 14.79
N ALA A 280 7.52 0.55 15.70
CA ALA A 280 7.41 0.24 17.13
C ALA A 280 6.25 1.03 17.79
N GLU A 281 6.12 2.31 17.47
CA GLU A 281 5.03 3.18 17.96
C GLU A 281 3.66 2.69 17.45
N LEU A 282 3.57 2.34 16.17
CA LEU A 282 2.38 1.74 15.57
C LEU A 282 2.01 0.40 16.22
N THR A 283 2.99 -0.46 16.46
CA THR A 283 2.80 -1.73 17.18
C THR A 283 2.22 -1.48 18.58
N THR A 284 2.78 -0.54 19.31
CA THR A 284 2.29 -0.17 20.64
C THR A 284 0.84 0.32 20.58
N THR A 285 0.51 1.18 19.63
CA THR A 285 -0.85 1.71 19.43
C THR A 285 -1.85 0.59 19.14
N LEU A 286 -1.50 -0.33 18.22
CA LEU A 286 -2.38 -1.46 17.86
C LEU A 286 -2.58 -2.46 19.01
N THR A 287 -1.55 -2.70 19.81
CA THR A 287 -1.64 -3.62 20.94
C THR A 287 -2.35 -3.03 22.14
N SER A 288 -2.26 -1.70 22.35
CA SER A 288 -2.94 -0.98 23.45
C SER A 288 -4.43 -0.77 23.16
N GLY A 289 -4.81 -0.44 21.92
CA GLY A 289 -6.21 -0.20 21.52
C GLY A 289 -7.09 -1.45 21.61
N GLY A 290 -6.52 -2.64 21.47
CA GLY A 290 -7.25 -3.92 21.56
C GLY A 290 -7.78 -4.25 22.96
N ARG A 291 -7.34 -3.57 24.02
CA ARG A 291 -7.80 -3.80 25.40
C ARG A 291 -9.08 -3.04 25.77
N HIS A 292 -9.50 -2.06 25.00
CA HIS A 292 -10.70 -1.25 25.29
C HIS A 292 -11.98 -1.71 24.56
N GLY A 293 -11.89 -2.74 23.70
CA GLY A 293 -13.02 -3.24 22.88
C GLY A 293 -13.88 -4.33 23.52
N LYS A 294 -13.69 -4.71 24.80
CA LYS A 294 -14.53 -5.69 25.51
C LYS A 294 -15.38 -5.03 26.58
N GLY A 295 -16.40 -4.30 26.17
CA GLY A 295 -17.36 -3.68 27.10
C GLY A 295 -18.56 -3.14 26.36
N PHE A 296 -19.34 -3.98 25.68
CA PHE A 296 -20.76 -3.69 25.50
C PHE A 296 -21.49 -4.28 26.72
N PRO A 297 -22.16 -3.45 27.54
CA PRO A 297 -23.09 -3.98 28.54
C PRO A 297 -24.29 -4.58 27.79
N ALA A 298 -24.78 -5.70 28.33
CA ALA A 298 -25.98 -6.43 27.93
C ALA A 298 -27.25 -5.60 28.09
#